data_bfe981300b162663f18a0118a1e1ba28
#
_entry.id   bfe981300b162663f18a0118a1e1ba28
#
_cell.length_a   1.000
_cell.length_b   1.000
_cell.length_c   1.000
_cell.angle_alpha   90.00
_cell.angle_beta   90.00
_cell.angle_gamma   90.00
#
_symmetry.space_group_name_H-M   'P 1'
#
loop_
_entity.id
_entity.type
_entity.pdbx_description
1 polymer ?
#
loop_
_entity_poly.entity_id
_entity_poly.type
_entity_poly.pdbx_seq_one_letter_code
_entity_poly.pdbx_strand_id
1 'polypeptide(L)'
;LDRLVFLSDFHPNDESAFITGSHLQVYQIAKLLSEYRESHLLVSTNDQSKVGKVIKEGELFVHYLRNPRYEILKIPIFLKRVLEIEPTLVFQRGRSALTVVGFLSKVLLSSTFIWSSNAQEGIDFLKYTRFLSRKGKIRAIFGFLLDLLINISLEGADLVVAQNEEQRGKAEERFWWKEIRMCKNLQEIPERFEKFEKPTVIWVGRLDENKNPKIFIDLAKEFPECEFLMVGYGNEELIRDRPGNLKFFGKLPREETLRLISSSWVLVNTSESEGIPNVILEAMLCGTPVLSLNVRVEGIAYNVFCGDIKVLIERLRNLLSSREKVLNLGENLRREALRVFVEESRECWLRVILPPYNTF
;
A
#
# COMPACT_ATOMS: atom_id res chain seq x y z
N LEU A 1 27.46 13.44 -5.25
CA LEU A 1 26.77 12.17 -4.94
C LEU A 1 25.27 12.41 -5.08
N ASP A 2 24.61 11.63 -5.95
CA ASP A 2 23.17 11.70 -6.12
C ASP A 2 22.47 11.15 -4.89
N ARG A 3 21.82 12.02 -4.12
CA ARG A 3 21.04 11.66 -2.94
C ARG A 3 19.57 11.63 -3.28
N LEU A 4 18.89 10.56 -2.88
CA LEU A 4 17.45 10.38 -3.06
C LEU A 4 16.74 10.56 -1.72
N VAL A 5 15.65 11.33 -1.69
CA VAL A 5 14.79 11.46 -0.52
C VAL A 5 13.41 10.92 -0.81
N PHE A 6 12.92 10.07 0.07
CA PHE A 6 11.59 9.48 0.05
C PHE A 6 10.79 10.03 1.23
N LEU A 7 9.60 10.57 0.97
CA LEU A 7 8.75 11.16 1.98
C LEU A 7 7.57 10.24 2.29
N SER A 8 7.44 9.84 3.54
CA SER A 8 6.32 9.03 4.03
C SER A 8 5.79 9.59 5.34
N ASP A 9 4.48 9.44 5.59
CA ASP A 9 3.90 9.87 6.86
C ASP A 9 4.43 9.06 8.03
N PHE A 10 4.58 7.72 7.88
CA PHE A 10 5.08 6.83 8.92
C PHE A 10 5.96 5.72 8.35
N HIS A 11 6.80 5.15 9.21
CA HIS A 11 7.53 3.92 8.91
C HIS A 11 6.57 2.71 8.96
N PRO A 12 6.69 1.70 8.06
CA PRO A 12 5.77 0.55 8.04
C PRO A 12 5.74 -0.28 9.34
N ASN A 13 6.81 -0.25 10.10
CA ASN A 13 6.93 -0.97 11.38
C ASN A 13 6.72 -0.05 12.61
N ASP A 14 6.10 1.14 12.43
CA ASP A 14 5.79 2.03 13.56
C ASP A 14 4.49 1.59 14.24
N GLU A 15 4.60 0.88 15.36
CA GLU A 15 3.47 0.40 16.15
C GLU A 15 2.63 1.53 16.76
N SER A 16 3.22 2.72 16.90
CA SER A 16 2.55 3.91 17.45
C SER A 16 1.64 4.61 16.46
N ALA A 17 1.60 4.16 15.19
CA ALA A 17 0.95 4.84 14.09
C ALA A 17 -0.04 3.95 13.32
N PHE A 18 -0.93 4.61 12.59
CA PHE A 18 -1.80 3.94 11.64
C PHE A 18 -1.06 3.74 10.33
N ILE A 19 -0.64 2.50 10.07
CA ILE A 19 0.10 2.13 8.87
C ILE A 19 -0.85 1.74 7.74
N THR A 20 -0.58 2.27 6.54
CA THR A 20 -1.30 1.95 5.31
C THR A 20 -0.38 1.30 4.29
N GLY A 21 -0.96 0.66 3.27
CA GLY A 21 -0.20 0.10 2.15
C GLY A 21 0.66 1.14 1.42
N SER A 22 0.28 2.43 1.47
CA SER A 22 1.07 3.52 0.90
C SER A 22 2.43 3.68 1.60
N HIS A 23 2.45 3.61 2.94
CA HIS A 23 3.70 3.71 3.72
C HIS A 23 4.65 2.55 3.41
N LEU A 24 4.10 1.33 3.34
CA LEU A 24 4.86 0.15 2.96
C LEU A 24 5.48 0.31 1.56
N GLN A 25 4.72 0.82 0.59
CA GLN A 25 5.21 0.99 -0.78
C GLN A 25 6.35 2.03 -0.86
N VAL A 26 6.24 3.17 -0.17
CA VAL A 26 7.33 4.15 -0.14
C VAL A 26 8.59 3.56 0.46
N TYR A 27 8.46 2.80 1.55
CA TYR A 27 9.57 2.11 2.19
C TYR A 27 10.24 1.08 1.26
N GLN A 28 9.46 0.23 0.59
CA GLN A 28 9.98 -0.79 -0.33
C GLN A 28 10.71 -0.17 -1.52
N ILE A 29 10.17 0.92 -2.09
CA ILE A 29 10.82 1.66 -3.17
C ILE A 29 12.12 2.30 -2.65
N ALA A 30 12.11 2.95 -1.48
CA ALA A 30 13.30 3.56 -0.89
C ALA A 30 14.38 2.49 -0.62
N LYS A 31 14.02 1.33 -0.08
CA LYS A 31 14.91 0.20 0.16
C LYS A 31 15.51 -0.36 -1.12
N LEU A 32 14.70 -0.53 -2.18
CA LEU A 32 15.20 -0.93 -3.49
C LEU A 32 16.24 0.06 -4.02
N LEU A 33 15.94 1.36 -3.97
CA LEU A 33 16.81 2.39 -4.53
C LEU A 33 18.09 2.59 -3.72
N SER A 34 18.07 2.27 -2.41
CA SER A 34 19.24 2.36 -1.54
C SER A 34 20.37 1.38 -1.95
N GLU A 35 20.06 0.31 -2.68
CA GLU A 35 21.05 -0.59 -3.25
C GLU A 35 21.90 0.08 -4.37
N TYR A 36 21.41 1.19 -4.94
CA TYR A 36 22.01 1.84 -6.12
C TYR A 36 22.48 3.27 -5.85
N ARG A 37 21.85 3.98 -4.92
CA ARG A 37 22.13 5.39 -4.58
C ARG A 37 21.94 5.64 -3.09
N GLU A 38 22.67 6.64 -2.56
CA GLU A 38 22.45 7.13 -1.20
C GLU A 38 20.98 7.56 -1.04
N SER A 39 20.24 6.83 -0.22
CA SER A 39 18.79 6.99 -0.09
C SER A 39 18.38 7.28 1.34
N HIS A 40 17.51 8.26 1.51
CA HIS A 40 17.00 8.73 2.79
C HIS A 40 15.49 8.63 2.81
N LEU A 41 14.94 7.92 3.79
CA LEU A 41 13.50 7.87 4.06
C LEU A 41 13.18 8.78 5.25
N LEU A 42 12.38 9.80 5.04
CA LEU A 42 11.91 10.70 6.08
C LEU A 42 10.50 10.27 6.51
N VAL A 43 10.34 10.00 7.80
CA VAL A 43 9.06 9.55 8.39
C VAL A 43 8.74 10.33 9.66
N SER A 44 7.44 10.53 9.93
CA SER A 44 6.98 10.97 11.25
C SER A 44 6.97 9.79 12.24
N THR A 45 7.14 10.10 13.52
CA THR A 45 6.90 9.12 14.59
C THR A 45 6.22 9.76 15.80
N ASN A 46 5.38 8.99 16.49
CA ASN A 46 4.82 9.36 17.80
C ASN A 46 5.69 8.88 18.96
N ASP A 47 6.64 7.99 18.68
CA ASP A 47 7.62 7.50 19.66
C ASP A 47 8.70 8.56 19.93
N GLN A 48 8.58 9.21 21.08
CA GLN A 48 9.52 10.27 21.50
C GLN A 48 10.97 9.79 21.60
N SER A 49 11.18 8.49 21.83
CA SER A 49 12.53 7.91 21.90
C SER A 49 13.23 7.87 20.55
N LYS A 50 12.47 7.90 19.46
CA LYS A 50 12.98 7.86 18.08
C LYS A 50 13.14 9.25 17.47
N VAL A 51 12.42 10.28 17.97
CA VAL A 51 12.44 11.63 17.38
C VAL A 51 13.86 12.18 17.26
N GLY A 52 14.22 12.62 16.07
CA GLY A 52 15.55 13.18 15.74
C GLY A 52 16.61 12.11 15.43
N LYS A 53 16.33 10.83 15.61
CA LYS A 53 17.26 9.76 15.27
C LYS A 53 17.30 9.49 13.78
N VAL A 54 18.47 9.06 13.32
CA VAL A 54 18.70 8.47 12.00
C VAL A 54 19.16 7.04 12.21
N ILE A 55 18.42 6.09 11.67
CA ILE A 55 18.73 4.65 11.78
C ILE A 55 19.07 4.15 10.40
N LYS A 56 20.20 3.45 10.25
CA LYS A 56 20.57 2.80 9.00
C LYS A 56 19.97 1.40 8.96
N GLU A 57 19.11 1.15 7.96
CA GLU A 57 18.49 -0.14 7.67
C GLU A 57 19.04 -0.69 6.35
N GLY A 58 20.05 -1.57 6.41
CA GLY A 58 20.84 -1.93 5.24
C GLY A 58 21.57 -0.70 4.68
N GLU A 59 21.29 -0.32 3.44
CA GLU A 59 21.87 0.88 2.82
C GLU A 59 20.92 2.11 2.91
N LEU A 60 19.72 1.97 3.47
CA LEU A 60 18.73 3.03 3.61
C LEU A 60 18.92 3.79 4.94
N PHE A 61 18.96 5.13 4.89
CA PHE A 61 18.95 6.00 6.06
C PHE A 61 17.52 6.42 6.43
N VAL A 62 16.99 5.94 7.55
CA VAL A 62 15.65 6.27 8.03
C VAL A 62 15.73 7.41 9.07
N HIS A 63 15.10 8.54 8.77
CA HIS A 63 15.07 9.73 9.61
C HIS A 63 13.72 9.84 10.31
N TYR A 64 13.71 9.73 11.63
CA TYR A 64 12.51 9.82 12.44
C TYR A 64 12.26 11.26 12.88
N LEU A 65 11.23 11.88 12.32
CA LEU A 65 10.87 13.27 12.58
C LEU A 65 9.65 13.32 13.51
N ARG A 66 9.53 14.43 14.26
CA ARG A 66 8.39 14.64 15.14
C ARG A 66 7.08 14.64 14.33
N ASN A 67 6.06 13.89 14.80
CA ASN A 67 4.72 13.95 14.24
C ASN A 67 3.95 15.12 14.88
N PRO A 68 3.65 16.22 14.17
CA PRO A 68 2.93 17.34 14.73
C PRO A 68 1.43 17.07 14.77
N ARG A 69 0.72 17.76 15.69
CA ARG A 69 -0.75 17.67 15.80
C ARG A 69 -1.51 18.08 14.53
N TYR A 70 -0.96 19.03 13.79
CA TYR A 70 -1.57 19.55 12.56
C TYR A 70 -0.74 19.17 11.35
N GLU A 71 -1.38 18.64 10.33
CA GLU A 71 -0.75 18.13 9.10
C GLU A 71 0.17 19.18 8.43
N ILE A 72 -0.28 20.44 8.37
CA ILE A 72 0.48 21.53 7.75
C ILE A 72 1.84 21.79 8.43
N LEU A 73 1.97 21.49 9.71
CA LEU A 73 3.23 21.67 10.44
C LEU A 73 4.30 20.62 10.07
N LYS A 74 3.95 19.58 9.35
CA LYS A 74 4.92 18.65 8.74
C LYS A 74 5.78 19.37 7.72
N ILE A 75 5.25 20.37 7.01
CA ILE A 75 5.96 21.09 5.95
C ILE A 75 7.30 21.64 6.45
N PRO A 76 7.36 22.55 7.44
CA PRO A 76 8.65 23.11 7.90
C PRO A 76 9.56 22.04 8.52
N ILE A 77 9.02 21.04 9.21
CA ILE A 77 9.80 19.96 9.85
C ILE A 77 10.52 19.11 8.81
N PHE A 78 9.80 18.64 7.80
CA PHE A 78 10.36 17.80 6.75
C PHE A 78 11.24 18.60 5.79
N LEU A 79 10.82 19.82 5.42
CA LEU A 79 11.57 20.68 4.53
C LEU A 79 12.95 21.02 5.10
N LYS A 80 13.03 21.35 6.40
CA LYS A 80 14.32 21.57 7.06
C LYS A 80 15.26 20.38 6.85
N ARG A 81 14.76 19.16 7.03
CA ARG A 81 15.60 17.95 6.88
C ARG A 81 15.96 17.67 5.42
N VAL A 82 15.06 17.96 4.49
CA VAL A 82 15.34 17.87 3.04
C VAL A 82 16.44 18.86 2.65
N LEU A 83 16.38 20.11 3.15
CA LEU A 83 17.41 21.11 2.89
C LEU A 83 18.79 20.74 3.46
N GLU A 84 18.84 20.03 4.60
CA GLU A 84 20.09 19.53 5.19
C GLU A 84 20.70 18.37 4.36
N ILE A 85 19.87 17.56 3.69
CA ILE A 85 20.32 16.42 2.88
C ILE A 85 20.74 16.89 1.47
N GLU A 86 20.12 17.95 0.94
CA GLU A 86 20.35 18.47 -0.42
C GLU A 86 20.18 17.39 -1.51
N PRO A 87 18.99 16.75 -1.61
CA PRO A 87 18.78 15.67 -2.56
C PRO A 87 18.71 16.16 -4.01
N THR A 88 19.13 15.30 -4.95
CA THR A 88 18.89 15.50 -6.38
C THR A 88 17.48 15.11 -6.80
N LEU A 89 16.83 14.22 -6.02
CA LEU A 89 15.48 13.76 -6.28
C LEU A 89 14.70 13.59 -4.98
N VAL A 90 13.43 14.04 -4.99
CA VAL A 90 12.46 13.81 -3.93
C VAL A 90 11.27 13.02 -4.49
N PHE A 91 10.98 11.89 -3.86
CA PHE A 91 9.83 11.04 -4.15
C PHE A 91 8.78 11.15 -3.05
N GLN A 92 7.52 11.31 -3.43
CA GLN A 92 6.41 11.33 -2.49
C GLN A 92 5.21 10.57 -3.07
N ARG A 93 4.48 9.84 -2.21
CA ARG A 93 3.32 9.05 -2.60
C ARG A 93 2.07 9.46 -1.84
N GLY A 94 0.98 9.62 -2.60
CA GLY A 94 -0.31 10.04 -2.07
C GLY A 94 -0.43 11.55 -1.91
N ARG A 95 -1.56 11.98 -1.38
CA ARG A 95 -1.91 13.39 -1.22
C ARG A 95 -1.82 13.77 0.26
N SER A 96 -0.80 14.53 0.62
CA SER A 96 -0.57 15.01 2.00
C SER A 96 0.23 16.32 2.00
N ALA A 97 0.49 16.87 3.18
CA ALA A 97 1.38 18.03 3.34
C ALA A 97 2.80 17.75 2.81
N LEU A 98 3.22 16.49 2.76
CA LEU A 98 4.52 16.10 2.22
C LEU A 98 4.63 16.33 0.70
N THR A 99 3.50 16.40 -0.03
CA THR A 99 3.47 16.81 -1.44
C THR A 99 4.01 18.22 -1.61
N VAL A 100 3.68 19.13 -0.65
CA VAL A 100 4.19 20.51 -0.63
C VAL A 100 5.70 20.51 -0.39
N VAL A 101 6.21 19.64 0.48
CA VAL A 101 7.65 19.49 0.72
C VAL A 101 8.38 19.07 -0.55
N GLY A 102 7.85 18.08 -1.29
CA GLY A 102 8.41 17.66 -2.57
C GLY A 102 8.51 18.80 -3.58
N PHE A 103 7.45 19.61 -3.71
CA PHE A 103 7.45 20.77 -4.61
C PHE A 103 8.43 21.86 -4.14
N LEU A 104 8.46 22.18 -2.83
CA LEU A 104 9.38 23.18 -2.31
C LEU A 104 10.84 22.75 -2.46
N SER A 105 11.16 21.46 -2.37
CA SER A 105 12.51 20.96 -2.62
C SER A 105 12.94 21.22 -4.07
N LYS A 106 12.05 21.01 -5.03
CA LYS A 106 12.29 21.36 -6.43
C LYS A 106 12.59 22.86 -6.61
N VAL A 107 11.79 23.71 -6.00
CA VAL A 107 11.95 25.19 -6.14
C VAL A 107 13.24 25.68 -5.48
N LEU A 108 13.59 25.14 -4.31
CA LEU A 108 14.71 25.65 -3.50
C LEU A 108 16.06 25.00 -3.83
N LEU A 109 16.06 23.73 -4.24
CA LEU A 109 17.27 22.92 -4.47
C LEU A 109 17.44 22.51 -5.95
N SER A 110 16.47 22.82 -6.82
CA SER A 110 16.43 22.31 -8.19
C SER A 110 16.38 20.78 -8.27
N SER A 111 15.89 20.11 -7.22
CA SER A 111 15.72 18.66 -7.21
C SER A 111 14.56 18.24 -8.11
N THR A 112 14.65 17.05 -8.69
CA THR A 112 13.53 16.41 -9.39
C THR A 112 12.46 16.00 -8.38
N PHE A 113 11.21 16.40 -8.60
CA PHE A 113 10.08 15.99 -7.78
C PHE A 113 9.21 14.96 -8.50
N ILE A 114 9.18 13.72 -8.01
CA ILE A 114 8.32 12.64 -8.51
C ILE A 114 7.18 12.42 -7.51
N TRP A 115 5.95 12.49 -8.04
CA TRP A 115 4.77 12.17 -7.25
C TRP A 115 4.09 10.89 -7.75
N SER A 116 3.70 9.99 -6.82
CA SER A 116 2.94 8.78 -7.13
C SER A 116 1.55 8.80 -6.52
N SER A 117 0.55 8.44 -7.29
CA SER A 117 -0.81 8.23 -6.78
C SER A 117 -0.87 7.02 -5.86
N ASN A 118 -1.70 7.05 -4.81
CA ASN A 118 -1.91 5.91 -3.89
C ASN A 118 -3.35 5.37 -3.91
N ALA A 119 -4.30 6.16 -4.43
CA ALA A 119 -5.71 5.80 -4.52
C ALA A 119 -6.38 6.63 -5.61
N GLN A 120 -7.56 6.21 -6.06
CA GLN A 120 -8.37 6.96 -7.02
C GLN A 120 -8.71 8.36 -6.50
N GLU A 121 -9.02 8.48 -5.19
CA GLU A 121 -9.29 9.76 -4.51
C GLU A 121 -8.07 10.65 -4.34
N GLY A 122 -6.86 10.13 -4.57
CA GLY A 122 -5.61 10.91 -4.51
C GLY A 122 -5.52 12.01 -5.55
N ILE A 123 -6.33 11.92 -6.61
CA ILE A 123 -6.43 12.90 -7.69
C ILE A 123 -7.51 13.96 -7.42
N ASP A 124 -8.40 13.76 -6.42
CA ASP A 124 -9.49 14.67 -6.08
C ASP A 124 -9.02 16.02 -5.54
N PHE A 125 -9.70 17.11 -5.96
CA PHE A 125 -9.32 18.50 -5.63
C PHE A 125 -9.54 18.91 -4.17
N LEU A 126 -10.53 18.36 -3.47
CA LEU A 126 -11.04 18.90 -2.21
C LEU A 126 -11.08 17.86 -1.07
N LYS A 127 -10.07 17.04 -0.92
CA LYS A 127 -10.00 15.98 0.10
C LYS A 127 -10.07 16.54 1.54
N TYR A 128 -9.19 17.48 1.87
CA TYR A 128 -9.11 18.05 3.22
C TYR A 128 -10.26 19.00 3.50
N THR A 129 -10.74 19.73 2.51
CA THR A 129 -11.92 20.59 2.63
C THR A 129 -13.13 19.76 3.03
N ARG A 130 -13.41 18.66 2.33
CA ARG A 130 -14.53 17.75 2.64
C ARG A 130 -14.41 17.13 4.02
N PHE A 131 -13.22 16.69 4.41
CA PHE A 131 -12.98 16.08 5.72
C PHE A 131 -13.14 17.09 6.87
N LEU A 132 -12.59 18.29 6.74
CA LEU A 132 -12.59 19.31 7.79
C LEU A 132 -13.90 20.09 7.85
N SER A 133 -14.69 20.17 6.77
CA SER A 133 -16.01 20.78 6.77
C SER A 133 -16.97 20.12 7.76
N ARG A 134 -16.84 18.81 7.96
CA ARG A 134 -17.59 18.06 8.98
C ARG A 134 -17.25 18.48 10.43
N LYS A 135 -16.12 19.18 10.63
CA LYS A 135 -15.62 19.63 11.94
C LYS A 135 -15.79 21.14 12.18
N GLY A 136 -16.46 21.85 11.27
CA GLY A 136 -16.80 23.27 11.40
C GLY A 136 -16.23 24.17 10.29
N LYS A 137 -16.88 25.34 10.07
CA LYS A 137 -16.58 26.26 8.96
C LYS A 137 -15.13 26.80 8.95
N ILE A 138 -14.59 27.16 10.12
CA ILE A 138 -13.20 27.67 10.21
C ILE A 138 -12.20 26.60 9.79
N ARG A 139 -12.40 25.34 10.23
CA ARG A 139 -11.55 24.22 9.84
C ARG A 139 -11.65 23.90 8.35
N ALA A 140 -12.81 24.11 7.74
CA ALA A 140 -12.99 23.96 6.30
C ALA A 140 -12.12 24.95 5.50
N ILE A 141 -11.96 26.20 5.98
CA ILE A 141 -11.08 27.18 5.34
C ILE A 141 -9.62 26.69 5.36
N PHE A 142 -9.14 26.21 6.52
CA PHE A 142 -7.78 25.63 6.59
C PHE A 142 -7.63 24.39 5.69
N GLY A 143 -8.68 23.57 5.60
CA GLY A 143 -8.70 22.44 4.67
C GLY A 143 -8.57 22.88 3.22
N PHE A 144 -9.30 23.93 2.85
CA PHE A 144 -9.26 24.50 1.50
C PHE A 144 -7.88 25.07 1.15
N LEU A 145 -7.26 25.83 2.08
CA LEU A 145 -5.91 26.34 1.87
C LEU A 145 -4.88 25.22 1.70
N LEU A 146 -4.99 24.18 2.51
CA LEU A 146 -4.10 23.02 2.37
C LEU A 146 -4.35 22.28 1.05
N ASP A 147 -5.61 22.07 0.63
CA ASP A 147 -5.95 21.50 -0.66
C ASP A 147 -5.40 22.33 -1.82
N LEU A 148 -5.49 23.65 -1.74
CA LEU A 148 -4.95 24.58 -2.75
C LEU A 148 -3.41 24.44 -2.86
N LEU A 149 -2.70 24.46 -1.74
CA LEU A 149 -1.24 24.27 -1.71
C LEU A 149 -0.82 22.93 -2.29
N ILE A 150 -1.52 21.86 -1.92
CA ILE A 150 -1.24 20.52 -2.45
C ILE A 150 -1.51 20.46 -3.96
N ASN A 151 -2.60 21.05 -4.44
CA ASN A 151 -2.91 21.08 -5.87
C ASN A 151 -1.83 21.81 -6.68
N ILE A 152 -1.41 22.99 -6.23
CA ILE A 152 -0.28 23.74 -6.85
C ILE A 152 0.99 22.87 -6.86
N SER A 153 1.26 22.18 -5.75
CA SER A 153 2.44 21.31 -5.64
C SER A 153 2.40 20.11 -6.57
N LEU A 154 1.22 19.52 -6.80
CA LEU A 154 1.02 18.43 -7.76
C LEU A 154 1.25 18.91 -9.20
N GLU A 155 0.80 20.15 -9.52
CA GLU A 155 1.09 20.76 -10.82
C GLU A 155 2.59 21.02 -11.01
N GLY A 156 3.34 21.15 -9.92
CA GLY A 156 4.79 21.31 -9.94
C GLY A 156 5.61 20.03 -10.05
N ALA A 157 5.00 18.85 -9.92
CA ALA A 157 5.72 17.58 -10.06
C ALA A 157 6.32 17.41 -11.46
N ASP A 158 7.55 16.92 -11.56
CA ASP A 158 8.21 16.64 -12.86
C ASP A 158 7.66 15.39 -13.52
N LEU A 159 7.30 14.40 -12.72
CA LEU A 159 6.76 13.13 -13.16
C LEU A 159 5.64 12.67 -12.22
N VAL A 160 4.58 12.14 -12.82
CA VAL A 160 3.46 11.51 -12.10
C VAL A 160 3.48 10.01 -12.38
N VAL A 161 3.40 9.20 -11.30
CA VAL A 161 3.39 7.73 -11.40
C VAL A 161 2.06 7.18 -10.91
N ALA A 162 1.34 6.49 -11.81
CA ALA A 162 0.13 5.72 -11.53
C ALA A 162 0.46 4.25 -11.24
N GLN A 163 -0.45 3.51 -10.59
CA GLN A 163 -0.26 2.11 -10.24
C GLN A 163 -1.01 1.14 -11.15
N ASN A 164 -2.06 1.63 -11.80
CA ASN A 164 -2.94 0.86 -12.68
C ASN A 164 -3.51 1.76 -13.78
N GLU A 165 -4.16 1.15 -14.78
CA GLU A 165 -4.71 1.87 -15.94
C GLU A 165 -5.80 2.88 -15.55
N GLU A 166 -6.63 2.59 -14.55
CA GLU A 166 -7.67 3.53 -14.12
C GLU A 166 -7.06 4.81 -13.49
N GLN A 167 -6.03 4.66 -12.65
CA GLN A 167 -5.32 5.80 -12.09
C GLN A 167 -4.55 6.56 -13.17
N ARG A 168 -3.99 5.84 -14.14
CA ARG A 168 -3.31 6.44 -15.28
C ARG A 168 -4.27 7.30 -16.10
N GLY A 169 -5.44 6.77 -16.49
CA GLY A 169 -6.45 7.53 -17.24
C GLY A 169 -6.88 8.82 -16.51
N LYS A 170 -7.18 8.74 -15.21
CA LYS A 170 -7.51 9.92 -14.39
C LYS A 170 -6.35 10.92 -14.28
N ALA A 171 -5.12 10.42 -14.21
CA ALA A 171 -3.94 11.29 -14.16
C ALA A 171 -3.69 11.97 -15.51
N GLU A 172 -3.87 11.27 -16.63
CA GLU A 172 -3.75 11.81 -17.99
C GLU A 172 -4.83 12.88 -18.26
N GLU A 173 -6.07 12.67 -17.81
CA GLU A 173 -7.13 13.68 -17.89
C GLU A 173 -6.78 14.96 -17.11
N ARG A 174 -6.24 14.81 -15.90
CA ARG A 174 -5.93 15.95 -15.04
C ARG A 174 -4.64 16.65 -15.42
N PHE A 175 -3.60 15.90 -15.75
CA PHE A 175 -2.25 16.39 -16.01
C PHE A 175 -1.87 16.16 -17.48
N TRP A 176 -2.78 16.49 -18.43
CA TRP A 176 -2.66 16.22 -19.85
C TRP A 176 -1.35 16.74 -20.51
N TRP A 177 -0.64 17.64 -19.84
CA TRP A 177 0.65 18.22 -20.28
C TRP A 177 1.86 17.56 -19.63
N LYS A 178 1.66 16.53 -18.76
CA LYS A 178 2.74 15.85 -18.04
C LYS A 178 2.98 14.45 -18.58
N GLU A 179 4.21 13.98 -18.38
CA GLU A 179 4.51 12.56 -18.54
C GLU A 179 3.88 11.78 -17.38
N ILE A 180 3.04 10.81 -17.71
CA ILE A 180 2.46 9.86 -16.77
C ILE A 180 3.08 8.51 -17.02
N ARG A 181 3.74 7.96 -16.03
CA ARG A 181 4.24 6.57 -16.08
C ARG A 181 3.39 5.67 -15.20
N MET A 182 3.36 4.38 -15.55
CA MET A 182 2.65 3.40 -14.77
C MET A 182 3.63 2.39 -14.19
N CYS A 183 3.74 2.34 -12.85
CA CYS A 183 4.49 1.31 -12.13
C CYS A 183 3.61 0.66 -11.08
N LYS A 184 3.51 -0.67 -11.15
CA LYS A 184 2.76 -1.46 -10.17
C LYS A 184 3.41 -1.40 -8.80
N ASN A 185 2.68 -1.80 -7.77
CA ASN A 185 3.20 -1.90 -6.41
C ASN A 185 4.37 -2.88 -6.36
N LEU A 186 5.48 -2.44 -5.77
CA LEU A 186 6.62 -3.31 -5.49
C LEU A 186 6.29 -4.21 -4.30
N GLN A 187 6.69 -5.47 -4.39
CA GLN A 187 6.50 -6.43 -3.31
C GLN A 187 7.83 -7.08 -2.92
N GLU A 188 8.04 -7.26 -1.62
CA GLU A 188 9.06 -8.18 -1.11
C GLU A 188 8.53 -9.61 -1.22
N ILE A 189 9.43 -10.55 -1.44
CA ILE A 189 9.08 -11.97 -1.49
C ILE A 189 8.95 -12.48 -0.04
N PRO A 190 7.74 -12.86 0.41
CA PRO A 190 7.56 -13.36 1.77
C PRO A 190 8.18 -14.75 1.95
N GLU A 191 8.52 -15.08 3.19
CA GLU A 191 8.85 -16.45 3.58
C GLU A 191 7.63 -17.36 3.37
N ARG A 192 7.91 -18.60 2.95
CA ARG A 192 6.87 -19.62 2.73
C ARG A 192 6.84 -20.59 3.90
N PHE A 193 5.61 -20.93 4.31
CA PHE A 193 5.34 -21.92 5.35
C PHE A 193 4.49 -23.05 4.78
N GLU A 194 4.56 -24.23 5.41
CA GLU A 194 3.72 -25.35 5.03
C GLU A 194 2.25 -25.03 5.25
N LYS A 195 1.40 -25.57 4.35
CA LYS A 195 -0.06 -25.46 4.48
C LYS A 195 -0.55 -26.22 5.70
N PHE A 196 -1.50 -25.65 6.42
CA PHE A 196 -2.20 -26.33 7.49
C PHE A 196 -2.76 -27.68 7.02
N GLU A 197 -2.83 -28.65 7.92
CA GLU A 197 -3.38 -29.98 7.61
C GLU A 197 -4.87 -29.90 7.25
N LYS A 198 -5.62 -29.12 8.00
CA LYS A 198 -7.03 -28.88 7.76
C LYS A 198 -7.26 -27.78 6.72
N PRO A 199 -8.31 -27.94 5.87
CA PRO A 199 -8.72 -26.85 5.00
C PRO A 199 -8.96 -25.57 5.77
N THR A 200 -8.20 -24.52 5.42
CA THR A 200 -8.18 -23.26 6.16
C THR A 200 -8.34 -22.09 5.21
N VAL A 201 -9.28 -21.22 5.50
CA VAL A 201 -9.55 -20.00 4.73
C VAL A 201 -9.16 -18.79 5.56
N ILE A 202 -8.41 -17.85 4.97
CA ILE A 202 -8.01 -16.64 5.67
C ILE A 202 -8.59 -15.38 5.04
N TRP A 203 -8.94 -14.42 5.88
CA TRP A 203 -9.30 -13.06 5.53
C TRP A 203 -8.44 -12.09 6.32
N VAL A 204 -7.92 -11.04 5.65
CA VAL A 204 -7.09 -10.02 6.29
C VAL A 204 -7.54 -8.64 5.84
N GLY A 205 -7.89 -7.77 6.79
CA GLY A 205 -8.36 -6.43 6.45
C GLY A 205 -8.80 -5.60 7.64
N ARG A 206 -9.23 -4.38 7.36
CA ARG A 206 -9.92 -3.56 8.37
C ARG A 206 -11.36 -4.02 8.52
N LEU A 207 -11.86 -4.00 9.75
CA LEU A 207 -13.27 -4.26 10.02
C LEU A 207 -14.08 -2.99 9.73
N ASP A 208 -14.35 -2.75 8.46
CA ASP A 208 -15.17 -1.63 7.96
C ASP A 208 -16.11 -2.09 6.84
N GLU A 209 -17.02 -1.21 6.43
CA GLU A 209 -18.02 -1.52 5.40
C GLU A 209 -17.39 -1.83 4.04
N ASN A 210 -16.30 -1.14 3.67
CA ASN A 210 -15.64 -1.37 2.38
C ASN A 210 -14.99 -2.77 2.30
N LYS A 211 -14.42 -3.25 3.40
CA LYS A 211 -13.82 -4.60 3.47
C LYS A 211 -14.83 -5.72 3.63
N ASN A 212 -16.04 -5.38 4.04
CA ASN A 212 -17.22 -6.25 4.14
C ASN A 212 -16.94 -7.61 4.82
N PRO A 213 -16.49 -7.61 6.10
CA PRO A 213 -16.17 -8.84 6.82
C PRO A 213 -17.38 -9.77 7.02
N LYS A 214 -18.61 -9.25 6.92
CA LYS A 214 -19.85 -10.04 7.05
C LYS A 214 -19.94 -11.15 6.02
N ILE A 215 -19.54 -10.89 4.77
CA ILE A 215 -19.51 -11.92 3.72
C ILE A 215 -18.59 -13.08 4.13
N PHE A 216 -17.43 -12.78 4.73
CA PHE A 216 -16.52 -13.83 5.18
C PHE A 216 -17.10 -14.66 6.35
N ILE A 217 -17.86 -14.03 7.25
CA ILE A 217 -18.60 -14.72 8.31
C ILE A 217 -19.66 -15.67 7.71
N ASP A 218 -20.39 -15.22 6.70
CA ASP A 218 -21.41 -16.06 6.06
C ASP A 218 -20.80 -17.23 5.28
N LEU A 219 -19.62 -17.04 4.67
CA LEU A 219 -18.83 -18.15 4.11
C LEU A 219 -18.41 -19.14 5.20
N ALA A 220 -18.00 -18.69 6.39
CA ALA A 220 -17.63 -19.59 7.46
C ALA A 220 -18.82 -20.44 7.96
N LYS A 221 -20.04 -19.92 7.93
CA LYS A 221 -21.27 -20.68 8.22
C LYS A 221 -21.58 -21.71 7.13
N GLU A 222 -21.28 -21.41 5.86
CA GLU A 222 -21.50 -22.31 4.72
C GLU A 222 -20.52 -23.50 4.68
N PHE A 223 -19.33 -23.38 5.31
CA PHE A 223 -18.27 -24.39 5.35
C PHE A 223 -17.90 -24.77 6.79
N PRO A 224 -18.80 -25.40 7.56
CA PRO A 224 -18.57 -25.66 8.99
C PRO A 224 -17.42 -26.66 9.27
N GLU A 225 -17.04 -27.48 8.28
CA GLU A 225 -15.94 -28.43 8.34
C GLU A 225 -14.56 -27.81 8.19
N CYS A 226 -14.49 -26.56 7.69
CA CYS A 226 -13.25 -25.83 7.44
C CYS A 226 -12.94 -24.85 8.57
N GLU A 227 -11.67 -24.55 8.76
CA GLU A 227 -11.24 -23.47 9.67
C GLU A 227 -11.20 -22.13 8.92
N PHE A 228 -11.75 -21.10 9.58
CA PHE A 228 -11.72 -19.72 9.08
C PHE A 228 -10.91 -18.86 10.00
N LEU A 229 -9.92 -18.12 9.44
CA LEU A 229 -9.04 -17.24 10.17
C LEU A 229 -9.30 -15.80 9.73
N MET A 230 -9.49 -14.92 10.69
CA MET A 230 -9.70 -13.50 10.43
C MET A 230 -8.66 -12.69 11.19
N VAL A 231 -7.89 -11.87 10.44
CA VAL A 231 -6.88 -10.96 10.99
C VAL A 231 -7.24 -9.54 10.62
N GLY A 232 -7.27 -8.64 11.60
CA GLY A 232 -7.58 -7.24 11.33
C GLY A 232 -8.00 -6.47 12.57
N TYR A 233 -8.46 -5.26 12.36
CA TYR A 233 -8.90 -4.36 13.41
C TYR A 233 -9.94 -3.38 12.88
N GLY A 234 -10.72 -2.77 13.76
CA GLY A 234 -11.76 -1.80 13.40
C GLY A 234 -13.03 -1.99 14.21
N ASN A 235 -14.18 -1.95 13.56
CA ASN A 235 -15.47 -2.11 14.22
C ASN A 235 -15.81 -3.59 14.45
N GLU A 236 -15.51 -4.10 15.64
CA GLU A 236 -15.76 -5.51 16.00
C GLU A 236 -17.25 -5.88 16.11
N GLU A 237 -18.16 -4.90 16.15
CA GLU A 237 -19.59 -5.16 16.05
C GLU A 237 -19.95 -5.87 14.73
N LEU A 238 -19.20 -5.61 13.66
CA LEU A 238 -19.40 -6.25 12.35
C LEU A 238 -19.14 -7.76 12.35
N ILE A 239 -18.45 -8.28 13.37
CA ILE A 239 -18.06 -9.68 13.49
C ILE A 239 -18.60 -10.35 14.77
N ARG A 240 -19.61 -9.75 15.41
CA ARG A 240 -20.19 -10.29 16.67
C ARG A 240 -20.78 -11.68 16.46
N ASP A 241 -21.49 -11.92 15.36
CA ASP A 241 -22.21 -13.16 15.08
C ASP A 241 -21.36 -14.20 14.33
N ARG A 242 -20.05 -14.27 14.64
CA ARG A 242 -19.14 -15.24 14.02
C ARG A 242 -19.39 -16.66 14.51
N PRO A 243 -19.36 -17.67 13.63
CA PRO A 243 -19.53 -19.07 13.98
C PRO A 243 -18.29 -19.64 14.68
N GLY A 244 -18.43 -20.79 15.33
CA GLY A 244 -17.37 -21.41 16.13
C GLY A 244 -16.13 -21.86 15.36
N ASN A 245 -16.25 -22.09 14.03
CA ASN A 245 -15.14 -22.43 13.15
C ASN A 245 -14.37 -21.18 12.65
N LEU A 246 -14.77 -19.95 13.03
CA LEU A 246 -14.06 -18.70 12.70
C LEU A 246 -13.29 -18.17 13.91
N LYS A 247 -11.96 -18.13 13.80
CA LYS A 247 -11.04 -17.56 14.78
C LYS A 247 -10.65 -16.14 14.39
N PHE A 248 -10.89 -15.18 15.27
CA PHE A 248 -10.47 -13.79 15.12
C PHE A 248 -9.22 -13.52 15.97
N PHE A 249 -8.16 -13.03 15.32
CA PHE A 249 -6.85 -12.78 15.94
C PHE A 249 -6.60 -11.31 16.31
N GLY A 250 -7.52 -10.40 15.94
CA GLY A 250 -7.23 -8.99 16.10
C GLY A 250 -6.14 -8.51 15.15
N LYS A 251 -5.49 -7.40 15.49
CA LYS A 251 -4.34 -6.86 14.75
C LYS A 251 -3.10 -7.68 15.10
N LEU A 252 -2.47 -8.29 14.13
CA LEU A 252 -1.19 -9.00 14.26
C LEU A 252 -0.04 -8.21 13.63
N PRO A 253 1.21 -8.45 14.09
CA PRO A 253 2.41 -8.04 13.36
C PRO A 253 2.40 -8.58 11.92
N ARG A 254 3.08 -7.85 10.99
CA ARG A 254 3.10 -8.22 9.56
C ARG A 254 3.65 -9.64 9.34
N GLU A 255 4.71 -10.00 10.03
CA GLU A 255 5.35 -11.32 9.90
C GLU A 255 4.42 -12.46 10.31
N GLU A 256 3.70 -12.32 11.42
CA GLU A 256 2.71 -13.30 11.86
C GLU A 256 1.53 -13.38 10.89
N THR A 257 1.08 -12.24 10.37
CA THR A 257 0.02 -12.19 9.34
C THR A 257 0.45 -12.93 8.08
N LEU A 258 1.67 -12.70 7.59
CA LEU A 258 2.22 -13.39 6.42
C LEU A 258 2.38 -14.90 6.65
N ARG A 259 2.76 -15.31 7.86
CA ARG A 259 2.82 -16.72 8.24
C ARG A 259 1.46 -17.39 8.16
N LEU A 260 0.41 -16.76 8.73
CA LEU A 260 -0.95 -17.28 8.63
C LEU A 260 -1.45 -17.34 7.19
N ILE A 261 -1.18 -16.31 6.38
CA ILE A 261 -1.52 -16.29 4.95
C ILE A 261 -0.83 -17.46 4.24
N SER A 262 0.47 -17.61 4.44
CA SER A 262 1.28 -18.65 3.78
C SER A 262 0.81 -20.06 4.14
N SER A 263 0.42 -20.29 5.39
CA SER A 263 -0.05 -21.60 5.86
C SER A 263 -1.53 -21.88 5.55
N SER A 264 -2.31 -20.87 5.21
CA SER A 264 -3.71 -21.05 4.83
C SER A 264 -3.85 -21.65 3.42
N TRP A 265 -4.96 -22.36 3.17
CA TRP A 265 -5.25 -22.95 1.88
C TRP A 265 -5.70 -21.91 0.87
N VAL A 266 -6.55 -20.97 1.27
CA VAL A 266 -7.12 -19.95 0.39
C VAL A 266 -7.24 -18.63 1.13
N LEU A 267 -6.87 -17.52 0.48
CA LEU A 267 -7.23 -16.18 0.93
C LEU A 267 -8.50 -15.72 0.23
N VAL A 268 -9.48 -15.26 0.99
CA VAL A 268 -10.71 -14.65 0.44
C VAL A 268 -10.67 -13.13 0.68
N ASN A 269 -10.86 -12.36 -0.38
CA ASN A 269 -11.02 -10.91 -0.32
C ASN A 269 -12.48 -10.53 -0.65
N THR A 270 -13.12 -9.83 0.27
CA THR A 270 -14.53 -9.42 0.19
C THR A 270 -14.72 -7.91 -0.01
N SER A 271 -13.63 -7.17 -0.26
CA SER A 271 -13.66 -5.72 -0.43
C SER A 271 -14.59 -5.31 -1.57
N GLU A 272 -15.35 -4.22 -1.37
CA GLU A 272 -16.25 -3.69 -2.40
C GLU A 272 -15.50 -2.93 -3.49
N SER A 273 -14.56 -2.07 -3.10
CA SER A 273 -13.78 -1.28 -4.03
C SER A 273 -12.39 -1.01 -3.48
N GLU A 274 -11.38 -1.42 -4.23
CA GLU A 274 -9.97 -1.10 -3.98
C GLU A 274 -9.19 -1.07 -5.29
N GLY A 275 -8.00 -0.44 -5.24
CA GLY A 275 -6.95 -0.78 -6.17
C GLY A 275 -6.53 -2.25 -5.99
N ILE A 276 -5.27 -2.60 -6.19
CA ILE A 276 -4.82 -3.96 -5.85
C ILE A 276 -4.39 -3.98 -4.37
N PRO A 277 -5.15 -4.66 -3.47
CA PRO A 277 -4.77 -4.77 -2.06
C PRO A 277 -3.45 -5.52 -1.92
N ASN A 278 -2.53 -5.00 -1.10
CA ASN A 278 -1.24 -5.67 -0.85
C ASN A 278 -1.42 -7.10 -0.35
N VAL A 279 -2.45 -7.36 0.45
CA VAL A 279 -2.73 -8.71 0.99
C VAL A 279 -2.99 -9.76 -0.10
N ILE A 280 -3.58 -9.36 -1.23
CA ILE A 280 -3.76 -10.25 -2.38
C ILE A 280 -2.40 -10.59 -2.98
N LEU A 281 -1.53 -9.60 -3.18
CA LEU A 281 -0.20 -9.80 -3.72
C LEU A 281 0.67 -10.63 -2.77
N GLU A 282 0.61 -10.35 -1.48
CA GLU A 282 1.29 -11.10 -0.43
C GLU A 282 0.86 -12.57 -0.43
N ALA A 283 -0.45 -12.85 -0.52
CA ALA A 283 -0.96 -14.22 -0.58
C ALA A 283 -0.46 -14.97 -1.83
N MET A 284 -0.52 -14.32 -2.99
CA MET A 284 -0.02 -14.92 -4.23
C MET A 284 1.49 -15.22 -4.14
N LEU A 285 2.28 -14.30 -3.62
CA LEU A 285 3.72 -14.48 -3.42
C LEU A 285 4.05 -15.57 -2.38
N CYS A 286 3.19 -15.79 -1.39
CA CYS A 286 3.25 -16.93 -0.47
C CYS A 286 2.87 -18.25 -1.13
N GLY A 287 2.33 -18.27 -2.35
CA GLY A 287 1.76 -19.46 -2.98
C GLY A 287 0.41 -19.85 -2.36
N THR A 288 -0.35 -18.88 -1.86
CA THR A 288 -1.70 -19.08 -1.35
C THR A 288 -2.70 -18.62 -2.40
N PRO A 289 -3.57 -19.51 -2.91
CA PRO A 289 -4.65 -19.15 -3.81
C PRO A 289 -5.50 -18.01 -3.27
N VAL A 290 -5.92 -17.13 -4.17
CA VAL A 290 -6.76 -15.98 -3.84
C VAL A 290 -8.09 -16.08 -4.57
N LEU A 291 -9.19 -15.87 -3.86
CA LEU A 291 -10.50 -15.61 -4.41
C LEU A 291 -10.94 -14.21 -3.99
N SER A 292 -11.18 -13.34 -4.96
CA SER A 292 -11.62 -11.96 -4.72
C SER A 292 -13.01 -11.74 -5.27
N LEU A 293 -13.92 -11.20 -4.45
CA LEU A 293 -15.30 -10.99 -4.85
C LEU A 293 -15.40 -9.88 -5.91
N ASN A 294 -14.86 -8.69 -5.62
CA ASN A 294 -15.05 -7.50 -6.47
C ASN A 294 -13.74 -6.88 -7.00
N VAL A 295 -12.58 -7.31 -6.49
CA VAL A 295 -11.28 -6.74 -6.90
C VAL A 295 -10.63 -7.60 -7.98
N ARG A 296 -10.26 -6.96 -9.09
CA ARG A 296 -9.50 -7.58 -10.19
C ARG A 296 -8.00 -7.35 -9.99
N VAL A 297 -7.21 -8.35 -10.37
CA VAL A 297 -5.74 -8.23 -10.40
C VAL A 297 -5.28 -8.25 -11.85
N GLU A 298 -4.82 -7.12 -12.32
CA GLU A 298 -4.35 -6.96 -13.70
C GLU A 298 -2.98 -7.58 -13.92
N GLY A 299 -2.74 -8.11 -15.11
CA GLY A 299 -1.46 -8.67 -15.53
C GLY A 299 -1.22 -10.12 -15.09
N ILE A 300 -2.25 -10.78 -14.54
CA ILE A 300 -2.22 -12.19 -14.14
C ILE A 300 -3.19 -12.99 -15.01
N ALA A 301 -2.72 -14.12 -15.59
CA ALA A 301 -3.54 -14.96 -16.44
C ALA A 301 -4.64 -15.70 -15.65
N TYR A 302 -4.33 -16.08 -14.40
CA TYR A 302 -5.28 -16.77 -13.55
C TYR A 302 -6.32 -15.81 -12.98
N ASN A 303 -7.58 -16.08 -13.29
CA ASN A 303 -8.69 -15.26 -12.82
C ASN A 303 -8.96 -15.46 -11.32
N VAL A 304 -8.47 -14.55 -10.48
CA VAL A 304 -8.77 -14.52 -9.04
C VAL A 304 -10.12 -13.84 -8.74
N PHE A 305 -10.67 -13.09 -9.68
CA PHE A 305 -11.93 -12.36 -9.57
C PHE A 305 -13.13 -13.30 -9.73
N CYS A 306 -14.10 -13.17 -8.85
CA CYS A 306 -15.34 -13.99 -8.86
C CYS A 306 -16.54 -13.19 -9.41
N GLY A 307 -16.71 -11.93 -9.01
CA GLY A 307 -17.79 -11.04 -9.46
C GLY A 307 -19.17 -11.36 -8.88
N ASP A 308 -19.35 -12.57 -8.35
CA ASP A 308 -20.59 -13.04 -7.74
C ASP A 308 -20.29 -13.99 -6.58
N ILE A 309 -21.12 -13.92 -5.53
CA ILE A 309 -20.92 -14.72 -4.32
C ILE A 309 -21.12 -16.23 -4.58
N LYS A 310 -21.99 -16.62 -5.48
CA LYS A 310 -22.22 -18.04 -5.82
C LYS A 310 -20.99 -18.60 -6.54
N VAL A 311 -20.40 -17.84 -7.44
CA VAL A 311 -19.15 -18.22 -8.12
C VAL A 311 -18.01 -18.34 -7.10
N LEU A 312 -17.93 -17.43 -6.13
CA LEU A 312 -16.94 -17.50 -5.05
C LEU A 312 -17.12 -18.78 -4.22
N ILE A 313 -18.34 -19.09 -3.79
CA ILE A 313 -18.66 -20.31 -3.03
C ILE A 313 -18.29 -21.56 -3.82
N GLU A 314 -18.66 -21.64 -5.10
CA GLU A 314 -18.35 -22.79 -5.97
C GLU A 314 -16.83 -22.99 -6.11
N ARG A 315 -16.09 -21.92 -6.41
CA ARG A 315 -14.63 -21.98 -6.52
C ARG A 315 -13.96 -22.33 -5.20
N LEU A 316 -14.45 -21.77 -4.09
CA LEU A 316 -13.94 -22.07 -2.76
C LEU A 316 -14.15 -23.57 -2.44
N ARG A 317 -15.35 -24.11 -2.67
CA ARG A 317 -15.66 -25.52 -2.48
C ARG A 317 -14.75 -26.43 -3.31
N ASN A 318 -14.51 -26.06 -4.59
CA ASN A 318 -13.60 -26.80 -5.45
C ASN A 318 -12.15 -26.80 -4.93
N LEU A 319 -11.64 -25.67 -4.43
CA LEU A 319 -10.28 -25.59 -3.86
C LEU A 319 -10.17 -26.38 -2.56
N LEU A 320 -11.13 -26.22 -1.64
CA LEU A 320 -11.12 -26.90 -0.35
C LEU A 320 -11.28 -28.42 -0.46
N SER A 321 -11.72 -28.94 -1.61
CA SER A 321 -11.86 -30.39 -1.84
C SER A 321 -10.54 -31.13 -2.04
N SER A 322 -9.41 -30.43 -2.30
CA SER A 322 -8.12 -31.09 -2.58
C SER A 322 -6.94 -30.16 -2.28
N ARG A 323 -6.04 -30.63 -1.41
CA ARG A 323 -4.77 -29.96 -1.11
C ARG A 323 -3.92 -29.78 -2.37
N GLU A 324 -3.95 -30.75 -3.27
CA GLU A 324 -3.21 -30.70 -4.53
C GLU A 324 -3.66 -29.54 -5.42
N LYS A 325 -4.97 -29.29 -5.54
CA LYS A 325 -5.51 -28.14 -6.28
C LYS A 325 -5.03 -26.82 -5.71
N VAL A 326 -5.01 -26.73 -4.38
CA VAL A 326 -4.51 -25.53 -3.67
C VAL A 326 -3.03 -25.30 -3.98
N LEU A 327 -2.19 -26.32 -3.88
CA LEU A 327 -0.76 -26.21 -4.14
C LEU A 327 -0.48 -25.85 -5.61
N ASN A 328 -1.15 -26.51 -6.56
CA ASN A 328 -0.98 -26.26 -7.99
C ASN A 328 -1.39 -24.85 -8.39
N LEU A 329 -2.57 -24.39 -7.94
CA LEU A 329 -3.01 -23.02 -8.21
C LEU A 329 -2.12 -22.00 -7.51
N GLY A 330 -1.73 -22.27 -6.26
CA GLY A 330 -0.85 -21.40 -5.48
C GLY A 330 0.49 -21.20 -6.14
N GLU A 331 1.12 -22.24 -6.67
CA GLU A 331 2.41 -22.17 -7.35
C GLU A 331 2.31 -21.40 -8.68
N ASN A 332 1.24 -21.60 -9.43
CA ASN A 332 0.99 -20.87 -10.67
C ASN A 332 0.80 -19.36 -10.41
N LEU A 333 -0.04 -19.01 -9.44
CA LEU A 333 -0.25 -17.61 -9.02
C LEU A 333 1.05 -16.98 -8.52
N ARG A 334 1.84 -17.72 -7.74
CA ARG A 334 3.14 -17.24 -7.25
C ARG A 334 4.10 -16.92 -8.38
N ARG A 335 4.22 -17.80 -9.38
CA ARG A 335 5.11 -17.57 -10.54
C ARG A 335 4.74 -16.30 -11.28
N GLU A 336 3.46 -16.06 -11.52
CA GLU A 336 2.99 -14.84 -12.17
C GLU A 336 3.19 -13.61 -11.29
N ALA A 337 2.92 -13.73 -9.99
CA ALA A 337 3.11 -12.63 -9.05
C ALA A 337 4.59 -12.21 -8.93
N LEU A 338 5.52 -13.17 -8.92
CA LEU A 338 6.95 -12.91 -8.95
C LEU A 338 7.34 -12.13 -10.20
N ARG A 339 6.90 -12.58 -11.37
CA ARG A 339 7.19 -11.88 -12.63
C ARG A 339 6.63 -10.46 -12.63
N VAL A 340 5.34 -10.30 -12.32
CA VAL A 340 4.61 -9.02 -12.52
C VAL A 340 4.85 -8.01 -11.40
N PHE A 341 4.89 -8.46 -10.14
CA PHE A 341 4.91 -7.57 -8.97
C PHE A 341 6.27 -7.51 -8.25
N VAL A 342 7.21 -8.34 -8.65
CA VAL A 342 8.59 -8.27 -8.14
C VAL A 342 9.53 -7.85 -9.26
N GLU A 343 9.68 -8.64 -10.33
CA GLU A 343 10.66 -8.40 -11.39
C GLU A 343 10.30 -7.17 -12.25
N GLU A 344 9.14 -7.18 -12.92
CA GLU A 344 8.71 -6.08 -13.79
C GLU A 344 8.52 -4.77 -13.00
N SER A 345 7.96 -4.85 -11.78
CA SER A 345 7.81 -3.67 -10.92
C SER A 345 9.15 -3.11 -10.47
N ARG A 346 10.11 -3.97 -10.09
CA ARG A 346 11.47 -3.55 -9.73
C ARG A 346 12.13 -2.79 -10.89
N GLU A 347 12.10 -3.36 -12.10
CA GLU A 347 12.65 -2.69 -13.27
C GLU A 347 11.96 -1.36 -13.58
N CYS A 348 10.62 -1.32 -13.45
CA CYS A 348 9.86 -0.10 -13.68
C CYS A 348 10.31 1.02 -12.72
N TRP A 349 10.38 0.75 -11.41
CA TRP A 349 10.79 1.75 -10.42
C TRP A 349 12.25 2.19 -10.60
N LEU A 350 13.15 1.27 -10.97
CA LEU A 350 14.52 1.63 -11.30
C LEU A 350 14.60 2.59 -12.50
N ARG A 351 13.87 2.30 -13.59
CA ARG A 351 13.82 3.16 -14.78
C ARG A 351 13.17 4.52 -14.53
N VAL A 352 12.21 4.58 -13.63
CA VAL A 352 11.49 5.82 -13.29
C VAL A 352 12.35 6.75 -12.45
N ILE A 353 13.06 6.22 -11.46
CA ILE A 353 13.79 7.01 -10.47
C ILE A 353 15.26 7.18 -10.83
N LEU A 354 15.85 6.16 -11.47
CA LEU A 354 17.22 6.22 -12.00
C LEU A 354 17.14 6.27 -13.54
N PRO A 355 16.97 7.44 -14.16
CA PRO A 355 17.00 7.54 -15.61
C PRO A 355 18.32 6.97 -16.12
N PRO A 356 18.33 6.32 -17.28
CA PRO A 356 19.56 5.76 -17.83
C PRO A 356 20.56 6.91 -17.97
N TYR A 357 21.62 6.86 -17.18
CA TYR A 357 22.83 7.54 -17.60
C TYR A 357 23.16 6.93 -18.96
N ASN A 358 23.28 7.79 -19.99
CA ASN A 358 23.76 7.39 -21.28
C ASN A 358 24.94 6.42 -21.06
N THR A 359 24.70 5.14 -21.33
CA THR A 359 25.79 4.21 -21.51
C THR A 359 26.53 4.68 -22.73
N PHE A 360 27.59 5.45 -22.48
CA PHE A 360 28.62 5.70 -23.48
C PHE A 360 29.39 4.39 -23.69
#